data_9c340c25dcef6ddd0547820de419bb62
#
_entry.id   9c340c25dcef6ddd0547820de419bb62
#
_cell.length_a   1.000
_cell.length_b   1.000
_cell.length_c   1.000
_cell.angle_alpha   90.00
_cell.angle_beta   90.00
_cell.angle_gamma   90.00
#
_symmetry.space_group_name_H-M   'P 1'
#
loop_
_entity.id
_entity.type
_entity.pdbx_description
1 polymer ?
#
loop_
_entity_poly.entity_id
_entity_poly.type
_entity_poly.pdbx_seq_one_letter_code
_entity_poly.pdbx_strand_id
1 'polypeptide(L)'
;MLDAAELLHFRLPAVTADTLVVCVSQSGRSAETVRVADALAGRHSRPTVVAITNGADNPLAALADIHLDTRAGEEHGPSTMTFAATLVMLEAVATALGASSTDGAEAAALAAERLVTDAEATADSLASWLDDRPVLTLLARGGARAAAEMGALTLKEAARFPAESLQAAQFRHGPLELAGPEMAAIMFSTSAATRTLDVGMAAELQAAGARVLVIGDDDVLGSGGAGFALGRLSDCLSPAVAVIPTQLLAWSLARARGLDPGGYTRATKVTERE
;
A
#
# COMPACT_ATOMS: atom_id res chain seq x y z
N MET A 1 -3.50 3.75 12.88
CA MET A 1 -4.40 4.03 11.74
C MET A 1 -5.72 3.34 12.02
N LEU A 2 -6.83 3.97 11.70
CA LEU A 2 -8.19 3.44 11.83
C LEU A 2 -8.91 3.63 10.49
N ASP A 3 -9.77 2.68 10.13
CA ASP A 3 -10.70 2.85 9.04
C ASP A 3 -11.72 3.93 9.38
N ALA A 4 -12.13 4.71 8.39
CA ALA A 4 -13.04 5.82 8.61
C ALA A 4 -14.40 5.35 9.16
N ALA A 5 -14.93 4.23 8.68
CA ALA A 5 -16.16 3.62 9.18
C ALA A 5 -16.02 3.18 10.66
N GLU A 6 -14.90 2.52 11.03
CA GLU A 6 -14.62 2.14 12.41
C GLU A 6 -14.53 3.36 13.33
N LEU A 7 -13.87 4.43 12.88
CA LEU A 7 -13.83 5.69 13.63
C LEU A 7 -15.23 6.28 13.79
N LEU A 8 -15.97 6.39 12.67
CA LEU A 8 -17.30 7.03 12.63
C LEU A 8 -18.29 6.33 13.57
N HIS A 9 -18.39 5.01 13.50
CA HIS A 9 -19.44 4.27 14.19
C HIS A 9 -19.07 3.83 15.60
N PHE A 10 -17.79 3.61 15.89
CA PHE A 10 -17.39 2.97 17.15
C PHE A 10 -16.40 3.79 17.99
N ARG A 11 -15.64 4.69 17.40
CA ARG A 11 -14.54 5.36 18.09
C ARG A 11 -14.65 6.90 18.14
N LEU A 12 -15.62 7.48 17.47
CA LEU A 12 -15.78 8.94 17.42
C LEU A 12 -15.79 9.62 18.81
N PRO A 13 -16.42 9.02 19.85
CA PRO A 13 -16.38 9.61 21.21
C PRO A 13 -14.98 9.67 21.85
N ALA A 14 -14.03 8.85 21.39
CA ALA A 14 -12.66 8.85 21.90
C ALA A 14 -11.80 9.99 21.34
N VAL A 15 -12.26 10.67 20.30
CA VAL A 15 -11.58 11.85 19.73
C VAL A 15 -11.89 13.07 20.57
N THR A 16 -10.88 13.66 21.19
CA THR A 16 -10.97 14.86 22.03
C THR A 16 -10.44 16.08 21.29
N ALA A 17 -10.60 17.26 21.89
CA ALA A 17 -10.08 18.51 21.33
C ALA A 17 -8.55 18.51 21.16
N ASP A 18 -7.83 17.76 21.99
CA ASP A 18 -6.36 17.65 21.95
C ASP A 18 -5.87 16.61 20.90
N THR A 19 -6.79 16.02 20.14
CA THR A 19 -6.46 15.04 19.10
C THR A 19 -6.13 15.76 17.80
N LEU A 20 -5.06 15.35 17.12
CA LEU A 20 -4.82 15.65 15.70
C LEU A 20 -5.40 14.53 14.87
N VAL A 21 -6.39 14.83 14.03
CA VAL A 21 -7.01 13.87 13.11
C VAL A 21 -6.49 14.10 11.70
N VAL A 22 -5.78 13.12 11.14
CA VAL A 22 -5.30 13.18 9.76
C VAL A 22 -6.20 12.29 8.91
N CYS A 23 -7.02 12.90 8.07
CA CYS A 23 -7.90 12.22 7.12
C CYS A 23 -7.20 12.10 5.76
N VAL A 24 -7.05 10.87 5.28
CA VAL A 24 -6.45 10.59 3.98
C VAL A 24 -7.51 10.04 3.04
N SER A 25 -7.71 10.69 1.90
CA SER A 25 -8.65 10.24 0.86
C SER A 25 -8.20 10.75 -0.49
N GLN A 26 -7.93 9.86 -1.44
CA GLN A 26 -7.49 10.25 -2.78
C GLN A 26 -8.41 11.29 -3.41
N SER A 27 -9.72 11.04 -3.45
CA SER A 27 -10.71 11.93 -4.06
C SER A 27 -11.19 13.05 -3.14
N GLY A 28 -10.96 12.92 -1.81
CA GLY A 28 -11.60 13.78 -0.81
C GLY A 28 -13.13 13.68 -0.74
N ARG A 29 -13.71 12.62 -1.36
CA ARG A 29 -15.16 12.39 -1.52
C ARG A 29 -15.62 11.06 -0.95
N SER A 30 -14.74 10.25 -0.35
CA SER A 30 -15.11 8.98 0.29
C SER A 30 -16.11 9.24 1.40
N ALA A 31 -17.27 8.58 1.32
CA ALA A 31 -18.45 8.89 2.16
C ALA A 31 -18.11 8.88 3.66
N GLU A 32 -17.49 7.82 4.14
CA GLU A 32 -17.17 7.65 5.56
C GLU A 32 -16.17 8.70 6.04
N THR A 33 -15.13 9.00 5.23
CA THR A 33 -14.09 9.97 5.58
C THR A 33 -14.65 11.39 5.66
N VAL A 34 -15.53 11.75 4.72
CA VAL A 34 -16.23 13.05 4.73
C VAL A 34 -17.15 13.15 5.94
N ARG A 35 -17.92 12.10 6.26
CA ARG A 35 -18.80 12.05 7.44
C ARG A 35 -18.04 12.15 8.76
N VAL A 36 -16.85 11.55 8.85
CA VAL A 36 -15.96 11.73 10.02
C VAL A 36 -15.58 13.19 10.17
N ALA A 37 -15.11 13.84 9.12
CA ALA A 37 -14.70 15.24 9.15
C ALA A 37 -15.87 16.17 9.51
N ASP A 38 -17.06 15.96 8.92
CA ASP A 38 -18.27 16.72 9.21
C ASP A 38 -18.72 16.58 10.67
N ALA A 39 -18.76 15.34 11.19
CA ALA A 39 -19.11 15.05 12.57
C ALA A 39 -18.14 15.67 13.58
N LEU A 40 -16.86 15.80 13.21
CA LEU A 40 -15.85 16.47 14.04
C LEU A 40 -15.95 17.99 13.94
N ALA A 41 -16.20 18.54 12.77
CA ALA A 41 -16.38 19.98 12.54
C ALA A 41 -17.57 20.56 13.32
N GLY A 42 -18.66 19.79 13.49
CA GLY A 42 -19.86 20.18 14.24
C GLY A 42 -19.72 20.21 15.76
N ARG A 43 -18.58 19.83 16.32
CA ARG A 43 -18.37 19.77 17.78
C ARG A 43 -18.06 21.14 18.38
N HIS A 44 -18.59 21.41 19.57
CA HIS A 44 -18.29 22.62 20.32
C HIS A 44 -16.79 22.67 20.73
N SER A 45 -16.23 21.52 21.15
CA SER A 45 -14.79 21.33 21.43
C SER A 45 -14.25 20.34 20.41
N ARG A 46 -13.71 20.86 19.30
CA ARG A 46 -13.31 20.04 18.14
C ARG A 46 -11.79 19.82 18.06
N PRO A 47 -11.36 18.67 17.55
CA PRO A 47 -9.96 18.40 17.23
C PRO A 47 -9.51 19.24 16.04
N THR A 48 -8.18 19.33 15.85
CA THR A 48 -7.63 19.79 14.57
C THR A 48 -7.74 18.69 13.53
N VAL A 49 -8.32 19.01 12.39
CA VAL A 49 -8.48 18.09 11.26
C VAL A 49 -7.55 18.50 10.12
N VAL A 50 -6.68 17.59 9.71
CA VAL A 50 -5.82 17.72 8.53
C VAL A 50 -6.37 16.80 7.44
N ALA A 51 -6.62 17.32 6.24
CA ALA A 51 -6.99 16.53 5.08
C ALA A 51 -5.81 16.37 4.12
N ILE A 52 -5.54 15.15 3.69
CA ILE A 52 -4.60 14.84 2.60
C ILE A 52 -5.42 14.31 1.42
N THR A 53 -5.49 15.07 0.32
CA THR A 53 -6.27 14.70 -0.86
C THR A 53 -5.53 15.02 -2.15
N ASN A 54 -5.99 14.48 -3.26
CA ASN A 54 -5.48 14.82 -4.58
C ASN A 54 -6.39 15.89 -5.23
N GLY A 55 -5.98 17.13 -5.10
CA GLY A 55 -6.74 18.31 -5.49
C GLY A 55 -7.49 18.94 -4.32
N ALA A 56 -7.77 20.25 -4.42
CA ALA A 56 -8.38 21.05 -3.34
C ALA A 56 -9.92 21.18 -3.47
N ASP A 57 -10.48 20.93 -4.65
CA ASP A 57 -11.93 21.06 -4.89
C ASP A 57 -12.66 19.78 -4.49
N ASN A 58 -12.80 19.57 -3.18
CA ASN A 58 -13.52 18.42 -2.63
C ASN A 58 -14.06 18.69 -1.21
N PRO A 59 -15.10 17.95 -0.79
CA PRO A 59 -15.76 18.14 0.51
C PRO A 59 -14.82 17.98 1.71
N LEU A 60 -13.87 17.04 1.67
CA LEU A 60 -12.97 16.79 2.78
C LEU A 60 -12.00 17.96 3.00
N ALA A 61 -11.47 18.53 1.92
CA ALA A 61 -10.62 19.72 1.97
C ALA A 61 -11.37 20.93 2.54
N ALA A 62 -12.66 21.08 2.19
CA ALA A 62 -13.50 22.16 2.68
C ALA A 62 -13.83 22.06 4.19
N LEU A 63 -13.86 20.85 4.75
CA LEU A 63 -14.15 20.60 6.17
C LEU A 63 -12.92 20.62 7.07
N ALA A 64 -11.73 20.51 6.51
CA ALA A 64 -10.49 20.45 7.26
C ALA A 64 -9.97 21.82 7.70
N ASP A 65 -9.24 21.87 8.81
CA ASP A 65 -8.53 23.06 9.27
C ASP A 65 -7.25 23.30 8.43
N ILE A 66 -6.63 22.21 7.98
CA ILE A 66 -5.43 22.22 7.14
C ILE A 66 -5.65 21.25 5.99
N HIS A 67 -5.43 21.70 4.77
CA HIS A 67 -5.47 20.87 3.59
C HIS A 67 -4.08 20.72 2.96
N LEU A 68 -3.69 19.48 2.67
CA LEU A 68 -2.45 19.11 1.99
C LEU A 68 -2.81 18.44 0.66
N ASP A 69 -2.51 19.12 -0.44
CA ASP A 69 -2.77 18.63 -1.80
C ASP A 69 -1.57 17.81 -2.30
N THR A 70 -1.78 16.53 -2.60
CA THR A 70 -0.73 15.62 -3.06
C THR A 70 -0.23 15.93 -4.46
N ARG A 71 -1.03 16.63 -5.28
CA ARG A 71 -0.71 17.00 -6.67
C ARG A 71 -0.24 15.81 -7.53
N ALA A 72 -0.80 14.65 -7.31
CA ALA A 72 -0.43 13.43 -8.03
C ALA A 72 -0.88 13.42 -9.49
N GLY A 73 -1.69 14.39 -9.92
CA GLY A 73 -2.28 14.44 -11.26
C GLY A 73 -3.56 13.61 -11.35
N GLU A 74 -4.07 13.44 -12.56
CA GLU A 74 -5.28 12.67 -12.80
C GLU A 74 -4.98 11.17 -12.77
N GLU A 75 -5.79 10.41 -12.04
CA GLU A 75 -5.62 8.98 -11.88
C GLU A 75 -6.93 8.24 -12.11
N HIS A 76 -6.90 7.28 -13.02
CA HIS A 76 -8.01 6.38 -13.34
C HIS A 76 -7.74 4.98 -12.79
N GLY A 77 -8.80 4.26 -12.34
CA GLY A 77 -8.65 2.91 -11.82
C GLY A 77 -7.99 2.82 -10.44
N PRO A 78 -7.26 1.74 -10.13
CA PRO A 78 -6.60 1.54 -8.84
C PRO A 78 -5.62 2.65 -8.48
N SER A 79 -5.47 2.93 -7.19
CA SER A 79 -4.54 3.95 -6.71
C SER A 79 -3.10 3.48 -6.89
N THR A 80 -2.30 4.24 -7.64
CA THR A 80 -0.89 4.02 -7.91
C THR A 80 -0.09 5.28 -7.62
N MET A 81 -0.25 6.33 -8.45
CA MET A 81 0.42 7.62 -8.27
C MET A 81 -0.04 8.31 -6.98
N THR A 82 -1.35 8.29 -6.71
CA THR A 82 -1.89 8.91 -5.49
C THR A 82 -1.46 8.19 -4.22
N PHE A 83 -1.27 6.87 -4.26
CA PHE A 83 -0.68 6.13 -3.14
C PHE A 83 0.76 6.60 -2.86
N ALA A 84 1.61 6.66 -3.89
CA ALA A 84 2.99 7.11 -3.76
C ALA A 84 3.06 8.57 -3.28
N ALA A 85 2.28 9.47 -3.89
CA ALA A 85 2.24 10.88 -3.52
C ALA A 85 1.73 11.11 -2.09
N THR A 86 0.80 10.28 -1.61
CA THR A 86 0.34 10.31 -0.21
C THR A 86 1.49 9.96 0.75
N LEU A 87 2.29 8.94 0.44
CA LEU A 87 3.44 8.57 1.28
C LEU A 87 4.51 9.66 1.29
N VAL A 88 4.79 10.30 0.15
CA VAL A 88 5.68 11.46 0.07
C VAL A 88 5.16 12.62 0.92
N MET A 89 3.85 12.90 0.87
CA MET A 89 3.23 13.93 1.70
C MET A 89 3.33 13.60 3.20
N LEU A 90 3.11 12.36 3.59
CA LEU A 90 3.24 11.91 4.98
C LEU A 90 4.69 12.01 5.47
N GLU A 91 5.68 11.70 4.63
CA GLU A 91 7.09 11.90 4.97
C GLU A 91 7.44 13.38 5.11
N ALA A 92 6.92 14.24 4.24
CA ALA A 92 7.09 15.68 4.36
C ALA A 92 6.49 16.22 5.67
N VAL A 93 5.33 15.74 6.08
CA VAL A 93 4.71 16.06 7.38
C VAL A 93 5.57 15.57 8.54
N ALA A 94 6.05 14.32 8.49
CA ALA A 94 6.92 13.75 9.52
C ALA A 94 8.23 14.57 9.66
N THR A 95 8.81 14.97 8.53
CA THR A 95 10.00 15.81 8.47
C THR A 95 9.75 17.19 9.10
N ALA A 96 8.64 17.83 8.76
CA ALA A 96 8.25 19.11 9.34
C ALA A 96 8.04 19.04 10.86
N LEU A 97 7.64 17.87 11.36
CA LEU A 97 7.52 17.57 12.80
C LEU A 97 8.85 17.12 13.45
N GLY A 98 9.95 17.09 12.70
CA GLY A 98 11.28 16.72 13.20
C GLY A 98 11.54 15.22 13.32
N ALA A 99 10.71 14.37 12.72
CA ALA A 99 10.81 12.92 12.86
C ALA A 99 11.66 12.24 11.76
N SER A 100 11.98 12.90 10.65
CA SER A 100 12.67 12.31 9.48
C SER A 100 13.56 13.34 8.76
N SER A 101 14.43 12.89 7.84
CA SER A 101 15.21 13.74 6.93
C SER A 101 14.61 13.72 5.53
N THR A 102 14.75 14.82 4.75
CA THR A 102 14.17 15.00 3.42
C THR A 102 14.86 14.24 2.29
N ASP A 103 15.94 13.51 2.56
CA ASP A 103 16.87 13.01 1.52
C ASP A 103 16.39 11.73 0.80
N GLY A 104 15.21 11.18 1.18
CA GLY A 104 14.73 9.89 0.67
C GLY A 104 13.98 9.94 -0.66
N ALA A 105 13.37 11.08 -1.02
CA ALA A 105 12.46 11.16 -2.16
C ALA A 105 13.15 10.92 -3.51
N GLU A 106 14.34 11.47 -3.72
CA GLU A 106 15.12 11.26 -4.93
C GLU A 106 15.56 9.81 -5.09
N ALA A 107 16.04 9.19 -4.01
CA ALA A 107 16.41 7.77 -4.01
C ALA A 107 15.21 6.87 -4.33
N ALA A 108 14.04 7.17 -3.78
CA ALA A 108 12.80 6.47 -4.07
C ALA A 108 12.37 6.64 -5.53
N ALA A 109 12.47 7.84 -6.09
CA ALA A 109 12.15 8.10 -7.49
C ALA A 109 13.07 7.32 -8.44
N LEU A 110 14.38 7.33 -8.20
CA LEU A 110 15.35 6.56 -8.98
C LEU A 110 15.12 5.03 -8.86
N ALA A 111 14.75 4.55 -7.68
CA ALA A 111 14.43 3.14 -7.50
C ALA A 111 13.14 2.76 -8.25
N ALA A 112 12.12 3.59 -8.22
CA ALA A 112 10.89 3.40 -8.97
C ALA A 112 11.16 3.40 -10.49
N GLU A 113 11.95 4.35 -10.99
CA GLU A 113 12.33 4.44 -12.41
C GLU A 113 13.00 3.15 -12.88
N ARG A 114 13.94 2.59 -12.11
CA ARG A 114 14.58 1.31 -12.43
C ARG A 114 13.57 0.17 -12.58
N LEU A 115 12.56 0.09 -11.70
CA LEU A 115 11.56 -0.97 -11.72
C LEU A 115 10.61 -0.88 -12.92
N VAL A 116 10.39 0.33 -13.46
CA VAL A 116 9.47 0.54 -14.59
C VAL A 116 10.18 0.64 -15.95
N THR A 117 11.52 0.66 -15.98
CA THR A 117 12.29 0.77 -17.23
C THR A 117 11.94 -0.33 -18.21
N ASP A 118 11.83 -1.59 -17.74
CA ASP A 118 11.44 -2.76 -18.52
C ASP A 118 10.10 -3.34 -18.01
N ALA A 119 9.12 -2.46 -17.78
CA ALA A 119 7.86 -2.79 -17.10
C ALA A 119 7.13 -4.00 -17.72
N GLU A 120 7.07 -4.08 -19.05
CA GLU A 120 6.37 -5.15 -19.75
C GLU A 120 7.07 -6.51 -19.54
N ALA A 121 8.38 -6.57 -19.73
CA ALA A 121 9.16 -7.80 -19.50
C ALA A 121 9.12 -8.22 -18.03
N THR A 122 9.19 -7.26 -17.11
CA THR A 122 9.06 -7.51 -15.66
C THR A 122 7.69 -8.07 -15.31
N ALA A 123 6.62 -7.50 -15.86
CA ALA A 123 5.25 -7.93 -15.64
C ALA A 123 5.02 -9.37 -16.13
N ASP A 124 5.53 -9.71 -17.32
CA ASP A 124 5.41 -11.06 -17.90
C ASP A 124 6.24 -12.09 -17.12
N SER A 125 7.43 -11.69 -16.63
CA SER A 125 8.25 -12.53 -15.74
C SER A 125 7.53 -12.82 -14.43
N LEU A 126 6.89 -11.81 -13.81
CA LEU A 126 6.11 -11.98 -12.59
C LEU A 126 4.88 -12.86 -12.79
N ALA A 127 4.17 -12.72 -13.90
CA ALA A 127 3.05 -13.60 -14.23
C ALA A 127 3.52 -15.05 -14.41
N SER A 128 4.64 -15.27 -15.10
CA SER A 128 5.26 -16.58 -15.23
C SER A 128 5.76 -17.15 -13.90
N TRP A 129 6.27 -16.26 -13.02
CA TRP A 129 6.65 -16.65 -11.66
C TRP A 129 5.43 -17.08 -10.84
N LEU A 130 4.30 -16.38 -10.93
CA LEU A 130 3.07 -16.77 -10.22
C LEU A 130 2.53 -18.09 -10.75
N ASP A 131 2.57 -18.28 -12.09
CA ASP A 131 2.06 -19.48 -12.76
C ASP A 131 0.55 -19.68 -12.45
N ASP A 132 0.08 -20.92 -12.39
CA ASP A 132 -1.32 -21.23 -12.09
C ASP A 132 -1.63 -21.38 -10.59
N ARG A 133 -0.79 -20.82 -9.70
CA ARG A 133 -0.99 -20.91 -8.26
C ARG A 133 -2.25 -20.18 -7.82
N PRO A 134 -3.19 -20.88 -7.16
CA PRO A 134 -4.46 -20.27 -6.76
C PRO A 134 -4.34 -19.38 -5.52
N VAL A 135 -3.29 -19.57 -4.70
CA VAL A 135 -3.08 -18.83 -3.44
C VAL A 135 -1.91 -17.87 -3.60
N LEU A 136 -2.18 -16.58 -3.43
CA LEU A 136 -1.16 -15.54 -3.37
C LEU A 136 -1.31 -14.74 -2.09
N THR A 137 -0.29 -14.81 -1.24
CA THR A 137 -0.26 -14.04 0.01
C THR A 137 0.89 -13.05 -0.01
N LEU A 138 0.58 -11.80 0.34
CA LEU A 138 1.53 -10.71 0.46
C LEU A 138 1.86 -10.50 1.94
N LEU A 139 3.12 -10.70 2.32
CA LEU A 139 3.56 -10.72 3.70
C LEU A 139 4.48 -9.55 4.00
N ALA A 140 4.24 -8.85 5.09
CA ALA A 140 5.06 -7.70 5.48
C ALA A 140 5.06 -7.45 6.99
N ARG A 141 6.03 -6.65 7.45
CA ARG A 141 6.09 -6.08 8.80
C ARG A 141 6.29 -4.57 8.75
N GLY A 142 5.92 -3.88 9.81
CA GLY A 142 6.13 -2.43 9.94
C GLY A 142 5.48 -1.63 8.82
N GLY A 143 6.19 -0.63 8.30
CA GLY A 143 5.74 0.25 7.22
C GLY A 143 5.49 -0.48 5.89
N ALA A 144 6.24 -1.54 5.61
CA ALA A 144 6.08 -2.35 4.40
C ALA A 144 4.67 -2.98 4.25
N ARG A 145 3.89 -3.06 5.33
CA ARG A 145 2.49 -3.48 5.27
C ARG A 145 1.65 -2.64 4.31
N ALA A 146 1.94 -1.36 4.18
CA ALA A 146 1.25 -0.50 3.24
C ALA A 146 1.42 -0.98 1.78
N ALA A 147 2.61 -1.47 1.40
CA ALA A 147 2.84 -2.06 0.09
C ALA A 147 2.10 -3.39 -0.08
N ALA A 148 2.10 -4.25 0.94
CA ALA A 148 1.39 -5.53 0.89
C ALA A 148 -0.14 -5.33 0.77
N GLU A 149 -0.71 -4.43 1.56
CA GLU A 149 -2.14 -4.12 1.56
C GLU A 149 -2.56 -3.48 0.22
N MET A 150 -1.81 -2.49 -0.27
CA MET A 150 -2.06 -1.86 -1.57
C MET A 150 -1.87 -2.83 -2.73
N GLY A 151 -0.83 -3.66 -2.70
CA GLY A 151 -0.59 -4.68 -3.74
C GLY A 151 -1.72 -5.71 -3.83
N ALA A 152 -2.19 -6.21 -2.68
CA ALA A 152 -3.32 -7.14 -2.63
C ALA A 152 -4.64 -6.48 -3.10
N LEU A 153 -4.84 -5.19 -2.81
CA LEU A 153 -5.98 -4.43 -3.30
C LEU A 153 -5.90 -4.26 -4.82
N THR A 154 -4.75 -3.84 -5.35
CA THR A 154 -4.55 -3.64 -6.79
C THR A 154 -4.77 -4.94 -7.58
N LEU A 155 -4.30 -6.09 -7.07
CA LEU A 155 -4.55 -7.40 -7.69
C LEU A 155 -6.04 -7.74 -7.77
N LYS A 156 -6.80 -7.41 -6.73
CA LYS A 156 -8.26 -7.61 -6.71
C LYS A 156 -8.98 -6.66 -7.65
N GLU A 157 -8.61 -5.39 -7.67
CA GLU A 157 -9.28 -4.36 -8.48
C GLU A 157 -8.97 -4.51 -9.97
N ALA A 158 -7.69 -4.52 -10.34
CA ALA A 158 -7.27 -4.55 -11.73
C ALA A 158 -7.43 -5.92 -12.37
N ALA A 159 -6.97 -6.98 -11.69
CA ALA A 159 -6.90 -8.33 -12.25
C ALA A 159 -8.04 -9.26 -11.79
N ARG A 160 -8.87 -8.85 -10.84
CA ARG A 160 -9.85 -9.72 -10.17
C ARG A 160 -9.22 -11.00 -9.65
N PHE A 161 -7.98 -10.87 -9.18
CA PHE A 161 -7.22 -11.98 -8.62
C PHE A 161 -7.34 -11.97 -7.08
N PRO A 162 -7.76 -13.10 -6.46
CA PRO A 162 -7.91 -13.17 -5.01
C PRO A 162 -6.51 -13.26 -4.36
N ALA A 163 -6.01 -12.10 -3.92
CA ALA A 163 -4.78 -12.00 -3.15
C ALA A 163 -5.08 -11.48 -1.75
N GLU A 164 -4.35 -11.96 -0.76
CA GLU A 164 -4.47 -11.54 0.62
C GLU A 164 -3.18 -10.89 1.12
N SER A 165 -3.31 -9.85 1.93
CA SER A 165 -2.18 -9.28 2.67
C SER A 165 -2.28 -9.63 4.14
N LEU A 166 -1.18 -10.09 4.73
CA LEU A 166 -1.11 -10.41 6.15
C LEU A 166 0.18 -9.84 6.77
N GLN A 167 0.05 -9.44 8.02
CA GLN A 167 1.21 -9.15 8.85
C GLN A 167 1.98 -10.46 9.08
N ALA A 168 3.28 -10.47 8.76
CA ALA A 168 4.03 -11.72 8.67
C ALA A 168 4.11 -12.51 9.99
N ALA A 169 4.05 -11.86 11.17
CA ALA A 169 3.94 -12.61 12.41
C ALA A 169 2.55 -13.25 12.59
N GLN A 170 1.48 -12.56 12.16
CA GLN A 170 0.12 -13.11 12.20
C GLN A 170 -0.03 -14.34 11.30
N PHE A 171 0.70 -14.37 10.17
CA PHE A 171 0.71 -15.52 9.28
C PHE A 171 1.12 -16.82 9.99
N ARG A 172 1.99 -16.75 11.02
CA ARG A 172 2.39 -17.93 11.84
C ARG A 172 1.28 -18.49 12.71
N HIS A 173 0.21 -17.73 12.95
CA HIS A 173 -0.87 -18.11 13.87
C HIS A 173 -2.07 -18.77 13.16
N GLY A 174 -1.77 -19.69 12.24
CA GLY A 174 -2.78 -20.48 11.51
C GLY A 174 -2.59 -20.45 10.00
N PRO A 175 -2.55 -19.28 9.34
CA PRO A 175 -2.37 -19.22 7.89
C PRO A 175 -1.12 -19.93 7.34
N LEU A 176 -0.11 -20.19 8.17
CA LEU A 176 1.08 -20.98 7.81
C LEU A 176 0.73 -22.38 7.28
N GLU A 177 -0.42 -22.94 7.65
CA GLU A 177 -0.93 -24.22 7.10
C GLU A 177 -1.20 -24.17 5.57
N LEU A 178 -1.27 -22.97 4.98
CA LEU A 178 -1.36 -22.79 3.53
C LEU A 178 -0.01 -22.99 2.81
N ALA A 179 1.10 -23.05 3.57
CA ALA A 179 2.43 -23.17 2.99
C ALA A 179 2.60 -24.50 2.26
N GLY A 180 2.79 -24.46 0.96
CA GLY A 180 2.91 -25.64 0.12
C GLY A 180 3.03 -25.29 -1.36
N PRO A 181 3.04 -26.31 -2.24
CA PRO A 181 3.27 -26.14 -3.69
C PRO A 181 2.22 -25.27 -4.39
N GLU A 182 1.01 -25.16 -3.86
CA GLU A 182 -0.07 -24.35 -4.43
C GLU A 182 0.02 -22.87 -4.04
N MET A 183 0.90 -22.53 -3.09
CA MET A 183 1.05 -21.17 -2.59
C MET A 183 2.16 -20.41 -3.33
N ALA A 184 1.87 -19.16 -3.68
CA ALA A 184 2.86 -18.13 -3.92
C ALA A 184 2.83 -17.10 -2.79
N ALA A 185 4.00 -16.60 -2.40
CA ALA A 185 4.13 -15.56 -1.39
C ALA A 185 5.05 -14.45 -1.89
N ILE A 186 4.63 -13.19 -1.68
CA ILE A 186 5.49 -12.02 -1.85
C ILE A 186 5.85 -11.51 -0.46
N MET A 187 7.12 -11.55 -0.11
CA MET A 187 7.64 -11.05 1.16
C MET A 187 8.24 -9.65 0.96
N PHE A 188 7.68 -8.65 1.62
CA PHE A 188 8.22 -7.30 1.66
C PHE A 188 9.15 -7.17 2.87
N SER A 189 10.44 -6.96 2.62
CA SER A 189 11.49 -6.87 3.64
C SER A 189 12.29 -5.60 3.46
N THR A 190 11.68 -4.46 3.79
CA THR A 190 12.25 -3.12 3.58
C THR A 190 12.85 -2.50 4.85
N SER A 191 12.69 -3.13 6.02
CA SER A 191 13.24 -2.63 7.28
C SER A 191 14.35 -3.50 7.80
N ALA A 192 15.50 -2.89 8.12
CA ALA A 192 16.62 -3.59 8.73
C ALA A 192 16.26 -4.26 10.07
N ALA A 193 15.31 -3.68 10.81
CA ALA A 193 14.88 -4.20 12.11
C ALA A 193 14.21 -5.59 12.04
N THR A 194 13.59 -5.93 10.91
CA THR A 194 12.88 -7.20 10.75
C THR A 194 13.46 -8.12 9.68
N ARG A 195 14.51 -7.70 9.00
CA ARG A 195 15.14 -8.44 7.87
C ARG A 195 15.37 -9.91 8.18
N THR A 196 16.03 -10.23 9.29
CA THR A 196 16.33 -11.61 9.66
C THR A 196 15.06 -12.46 9.83
N LEU A 197 14.00 -11.86 10.37
CA LEU A 197 12.71 -12.54 10.55
C LEU A 197 12.00 -12.74 9.20
N ASP A 198 12.11 -11.79 8.28
CA ASP A 198 11.48 -11.82 6.96
C ASP A 198 12.17 -12.86 6.08
N VAL A 199 13.51 -12.84 6.03
CA VAL A 199 14.32 -13.83 5.29
C VAL A 199 14.10 -15.25 5.86
N GLY A 200 14.07 -15.38 7.20
CA GLY A 200 13.80 -16.66 7.83
C GLY A 200 12.41 -17.21 7.46
N MET A 201 11.37 -16.37 7.40
CA MET A 201 10.05 -16.80 6.98
C MET A 201 10.02 -17.16 5.50
N ALA A 202 10.66 -16.37 4.63
CA ALA A 202 10.76 -16.68 3.21
C ALA A 202 11.40 -18.07 2.98
N ALA A 203 12.50 -18.36 3.68
CA ALA A 203 13.16 -19.67 3.61
C ALA A 203 12.27 -20.82 4.13
N GLU A 204 11.52 -20.61 5.20
CA GLU A 204 10.58 -21.60 5.74
C GLU A 204 9.46 -21.91 4.72
N LEU A 205 8.88 -20.90 4.09
CA LEU A 205 7.87 -21.07 3.05
C LEU A 205 8.42 -21.82 1.83
N GLN A 206 9.64 -21.48 1.39
CA GLN A 206 10.32 -22.19 0.31
C GLN A 206 10.57 -23.66 0.66
N ALA A 207 11.00 -23.94 1.89
CA ALA A 207 11.21 -25.31 2.36
C ALA A 207 9.90 -26.13 2.40
N ALA A 208 8.76 -25.49 2.62
CA ALA A 208 7.44 -26.10 2.53
C ALA A 208 6.94 -26.28 1.08
N GLY A 209 7.68 -25.80 0.07
CA GLY A 209 7.34 -25.93 -1.35
C GLY A 209 6.62 -24.71 -1.94
N ALA A 210 6.39 -23.66 -1.17
CA ALA A 210 5.80 -22.42 -1.69
C ALA A 210 6.78 -21.68 -2.62
N ARG A 211 6.24 -20.99 -3.61
CA ARG A 211 7.01 -20.10 -4.48
C ARG A 211 7.10 -18.73 -3.81
N VAL A 212 8.30 -18.27 -3.49
CA VAL A 212 8.50 -17.02 -2.75
C VAL A 212 9.27 -16.01 -3.58
N LEU A 213 8.73 -14.78 -3.64
CA LEU A 213 9.38 -13.59 -4.18
C LEU A 213 9.69 -12.65 -3.01
N VAL A 214 10.91 -12.13 -2.96
CA VAL A 214 11.29 -11.16 -1.92
C VAL A 214 11.50 -9.78 -2.56
N ILE A 215 10.90 -8.76 -1.96
CA ILE A 215 11.05 -7.36 -2.36
C ILE A 215 11.63 -6.61 -1.16
N GLY A 216 12.83 -6.05 -1.31
CA GLY A 216 13.49 -5.40 -0.18
C GLY A 216 14.77 -4.69 -0.54
N ASP A 217 15.59 -4.37 0.46
CA ASP A 217 16.90 -3.77 0.23
C ASP A 217 17.90 -4.77 -0.38
N ASP A 218 19.05 -4.28 -0.81
CA ASP A 218 20.05 -5.08 -1.55
C ASP A 218 20.54 -6.30 -0.75
N ASP A 219 20.56 -6.21 0.58
CA ASP A 219 21.07 -7.27 1.46
C ASP A 219 20.14 -8.49 1.54
N VAL A 220 18.87 -8.35 1.11
CA VAL A 220 17.84 -9.41 1.23
C VAL A 220 17.98 -10.46 0.13
N LEU A 221 18.48 -10.09 -1.04
CA LEU A 221 18.55 -10.97 -2.23
C LEU A 221 19.79 -11.86 -2.25
N GLY A 222 20.72 -11.71 -1.33
CA GLY A 222 21.99 -12.45 -1.27
C GLY A 222 21.87 -13.98 -1.12
N SER A 223 20.67 -14.52 -0.94
CA SER A 223 20.40 -15.94 -0.73
C SER A 223 19.92 -16.71 -1.98
N GLY A 224 19.98 -16.10 -3.18
CA GLY A 224 19.67 -16.79 -4.45
C GLY A 224 18.19 -17.00 -4.76
N GLY A 225 17.29 -16.33 -4.06
CA GLY A 225 15.84 -16.33 -4.34
C GLY A 225 15.43 -15.36 -5.44
N ALA A 226 14.25 -15.56 -6.01
CA ALA A 226 13.62 -14.58 -6.90
C ALA A 226 13.27 -13.31 -6.11
N GLY A 227 13.52 -12.11 -6.67
CA GLY A 227 13.20 -10.88 -5.96
C GLY A 227 13.63 -9.59 -6.63
N PHE A 228 13.30 -8.48 -5.97
CA PHE A 228 13.63 -7.12 -6.40
C PHE A 228 14.41 -6.38 -5.31
N ALA A 229 15.57 -5.88 -5.67
CA ALA A 229 16.39 -5.01 -4.84
C ALA A 229 15.97 -3.55 -5.06
N LEU A 230 15.58 -2.88 -3.98
CA LEU A 230 15.11 -1.50 -4.02
C LEU A 230 16.22 -0.48 -3.70
N GLY A 231 17.36 -0.93 -3.20
CA GLY A 231 18.32 -0.09 -2.51
C GLY A 231 17.83 0.31 -1.11
N ARG A 232 18.59 1.17 -0.44
CA ARG A 232 18.17 1.70 0.87
C ARG A 232 17.22 2.87 0.70
N LEU A 233 16.01 2.68 1.19
CA LEU A 233 14.96 3.70 1.21
C LEU A 233 14.52 3.98 2.65
N SER A 234 13.91 5.14 2.89
CA SER A 234 13.27 5.42 4.18
C SER A 234 12.10 4.46 4.43
N ASP A 235 11.82 4.16 5.70
CA ASP A 235 10.69 3.30 6.08
C ASP A 235 9.33 3.88 5.60
N CYS A 236 9.25 5.19 5.41
CA CYS A 236 8.04 5.87 4.93
C CYS A 236 7.87 5.75 3.41
N LEU A 237 8.95 5.86 2.63
CA LEU A 237 8.88 5.84 1.17
C LEU A 237 9.10 4.44 0.56
N SER A 238 9.72 3.53 1.29
CA SER A 238 9.95 2.17 0.78
C SER A 238 8.66 1.47 0.30
N PRO A 239 7.47 1.66 0.92
CA PRO A 239 6.24 1.05 0.42
C PRO A 239 5.80 1.58 -0.94
N ALA A 240 6.08 2.87 -1.26
CA ALA A 240 5.72 3.46 -2.54
C ALA A 240 6.46 2.80 -3.71
N VAL A 241 7.68 2.34 -3.47
CA VAL A 241 8.51 1.65 -4.47
C VAL A 241 8.28 0.15 -4.42
N ALA A 242 8.20 -0.44 -3.23
CA ALA A 242 8.04 -1.88 -3.05
C ALA A 242 6.74 -2.44 -3.65
N VAL A 243 5.69 -1.63 -3.76
CA VAL A 243 4.42 -2.05 -4.36
C VAL A 243 4.48 -2.23 -5.88
N ILE A 244 5.43 -1.57 -6.57
CA ILE A 244 5.49 -1.53 -8.04
C ILE A 244 5.51 -2.93 -8.68
N PRO A 245 6.33 -3.91 -8.23
CA PRO A 245 6.28 -5.25 -8.80
C PRO A 245 4.91 -5.91 -8.70
N THR A 246 4.15 -5.68 -7.64
CA THR A 246 2.78 -6.20 -7.52
C THR A 246 1.79 -5.49 -8.43
N GLN A 247 1.97 -4.21 -8.69
CA GLN A 247 1.18 -3.46 -9.68
C GLN A 247 1.45 -3.95 -11.10
N LEU A 248 2.71 -4.22 -11.45
CA LEU A 248 3.09 -4.83 -12.72
C LEU A 248 2.51 -6.24 -12.88
N LEU A 249 2.55 -7.06 -11.84
CA LEU A 249 1.89 -8.37 -11.84
C LEU A 249 0.38 -8.24 -12.08
N ALA A 250 -0.29 -7.32 -11.38
CA ALA A 250 -1.72 -7.07 -11.55
C ALA A 250 -2.06 -6.64 -12.99
N TRP A 251 -1.23 -5.79 -13.59
CA TRP A 251 -1.37 -5.36 -14.97
C TRP A 251 -1.24 -6.53 -15.96
N SER A 252 -0.22 -7.38 -15.85
CA SER A 252 -0.05 -8.56 -16.71
C SER A 252 -1.21 -9.54 -16.56
N LEU A 253 -1.63 -9.85 -15.33
CA LEU A 253 -2.77 -10.73 -15.06
C LEU A 253 -4.09 -10.19 -15.61
N ALA A 254 -4.31 -8.88 -15.54
CA ALA A 254 -5.49 -8.24 -16.12
C ALA A 254 -5.52 -8.40 -17.64
N ARG A 255 -4.40 -8.13 -18.31
CA ARG A 255 -4.25 -8.31 -19.77
C ARG A 255 -4.50 -9.75 -20.19
N ALA A 256 -3.88 -10.72 -19.50
CA ALA A 256 -4.08 -12.15 -19.78
C ALA A 256 -5.54 -12.60 -19.63
N ARG A 257 -6.32 -11.91 -18.78
CA ARG A 257 -7.75 -12.16 -18.56
C ARG A 257 -8.67 -11.33 -19.47
N GLY A 258 -8.12 -10.52 -20.38
CA GLY A 258 -8.90 -9.63 -21.23
C GLY A 258 -9.63 -8.52 -20.45
N LEU A 259 -9.10 -8.13 -19.28
CA LEU A 259 -9.64 -7.05 -18.46
C LEU A 259 -8.93 -5.74 -18.78
N ASP A 260 -9.65 -4.63 -18.64
CA ASP A 260 -9.06 -3.29 -18.57
C ASP A 260 -8.52 -3.06 -17.14
N PRO A 261 -7.20 -2.92 -16.93
CA PRO A 261 -6.62 -2.72 -15.60
C PRO A 261 -7.11 -1.46 -14.88
N GLY A 262 -7.58 -0.45 -15.64
CA GLY A 262 -8.14 0.80 -15.12
C GLY A 262 -9.66 0.78 -15.00
N GLY A 263 -10.34 -0.25 -15.52
CA GLY A 263 -11.78 -0.30 -15.63
C GLY A 263 -12.47 -0.94 -14.42
N TYR A 264 -13.44 -0.24 -13.83
CA TYR A 264 -14.34 -0.79 -12.83
C TYR A 264 -15.63 -1.30 -13.46
N THR A 265 -16.13 -2.47 -13.04
CA THR A 265 -17.40 -3.02 -13.50
C THR A 265 -18.45 -3.15 -12.40
N ARG A 266 -18.05 -3.16 -11.15
CA ARG A 266 -18.92 -3.30 -9.97
C ARG A 266 -18.75 -2.18 -8.96
N ALA A 267 -17.52 -1.66 -8.84
CA ALA A 267 -17.19 -0.51 -8.01
C ALA A 267 -17.15 0.76 -8.85
N THR A 268 -17.07 1.90 -8.21
CA THR A 268 -16.77 3.20 -8.79
C THR A 268 -15.41 3.68 -8.26
N LYS A 269 -14.71 4.58 -8.99
CA LYS A 269 -13.44 5.16 -8.51
C LYS A 269 -13.61 5.86 -7.16
N VAL A 270 -14.80 6.43 -6.91
CA VAL A 270 -15.12 7.12 -5.66
C VAL A 270 -16.29 6.40 -4.99
N THR A 271 -16.11 6.02 -3.73
CA THR A 271 -17.19 5.43 -2.90
C THR A 271 -17.97 6.57 -2.24
N GLU A 272 -19.09 6.94 -2.84
CA GLU A 272 -19.96 8.04 -2.35
C GLU A 272 -21.08 7.56 -1.43
N ARG A 273 -21.21 6.27 -1.22
CA ARG A 273 -22.22 5.64 -0.36
C ARG A 273 -21.58 4.62 0.54
N GLU A 274 -22.01 4.63 1.79
CA GLU A 274 -21.71 3.62 2.78
C GLU A 274 -22.55 2.36 2.58
#